data_2f89053793142d99bdba8525abfa100a
#
_entry.id   2f89053793142d99bdba8525abfa100a
#
_cell.length_a   1.000
_cell.length_b   1.000
_cell.length_c   1.000
_cell.angle_alpha   90.00
_cell.angle_beta   90.00
_cell.angle_gamma   90.00
#
_symmetry.space_group_name_H-M   'P 1'
#
loop_
_entity.id
_entity.type
_entity.pdbx_description
1 polymer ?
#
loop_
_entity_poly.entity_id
_entity_poly.type
_entity_poly.pdbx_seq_one_letter_code
_entity_poly.pdbx_strand_id
1 'polypeptide(L)'
;MSWRASSSPAEPFDVAVIGGGINGAGIARDAAGRGLSVLLFEKDDLGGGTSANSTKLIHGGLRYLEYYEFRLVREALIEREILLGIAPHIIWPLRFVLPHHPGLRPAWLLRLGLFLYDHLGGRKALPATRRIDLTRSPLGAPLSPGRAIGFEYSDCWVEDSRLVLLNAKDAAERGASILPRMAVTSARREGALWHITAEAPHGQPAAFLARTLVNAAGPFVGEVQDGVIGSNQPARLRLVKGSHIVLPRLYDHDRAYIFQNADGRIIFAIPYERDFTLIGTTDEDHADPHETPRISDAEITYLCAAASSYFRVPIRREDIVWTYSGLRPLYDDGASKAQEATRDYVLKLEAPEGAAPLLSVFGGKITTYRKLAEAALAELRLRTEKAGWTARAPLPGGDFAPEGFAALLADFQRDFPNLSPDLSRRLLRAYGTRAWRIFTPGQDPGPPIGADLHAAELEYLRREEWAATPEDVLWRRSKLGLRFDAAAQARLARLMGG
;
A
#
# COMPACT_ATOMS: atom_id res chain seq x y z
N MET A 1 16.69 -9.45 15.83
CA MET A 1 16.79 -10.88 16.19
C MET A 1 17.73 -11.54 15.21
N SER A 2 18.88 -12.04 15.67
CA SER A 2 19.78 -12.83 14.81
C SER A 2 19.18 -14.22 14.66
N TRP A 3 18.76 -14.57 13.45
CA TRP A 3 18.43 -15.93 13.11
C TRP A 3 19.68 -16.80 13.28
N ARG A 4 19.63 -17.81 14.14
CA ARG A 4 20.69 -18.82 14.25
C ARG A 4 20.25 -20.03 13.44
N ALA A 5 21.07 -20.42 12.47
CA ALA A 5 20.93 -21.70 11.79
C ALA A 5 20.98 -22.82 12.85
N SER A 6 19.87 -23.51 13.04
CA SER A 6 19.80 -24.70 13.87
C SER A 6 20.44 -25.86 13.09
N SER A 7 21.37 -26.59 13.72
CA SER A 7 22.02 -27.77 13.15
C SER A 7 21.16 -29.03 13.16
N SER A 8 19.89 -28.95 13.55
CA SER A 8 18.89 -30.03 13.40
C SER A 8 18.06 -29.80 12.15
N PRO A 9 17.56 -30.86 11.45
CA PRO A 9 16.58 -30.66 10.38
C PRO A 9 15.38 -29.92 10.97
N ALA A 10 15.25 -28.65 10.58
CA ALA A 10 14.18 -27.80 11.06
C ALA A 10 12.85 -28.42 10.64
N GLU A 11 11.84 -28.40 11.52
CA GLU A 11 10.50 -28.80 11.13
C GLU A 11 10.06 -27.96 9.92
N PRO A 12 9.48 -28.60 8.87
CA PRO A 12 9.02 -27.87 7.69
C PRO A 12 7.94 -26.87 8.06
N PHE A 13 8.07 -25.63 7.57
CA PHE A 13 6.98 -24.65 7.65
C PHE A 13 5.76 -25.13 6.85
N ASP A 14 4.57 -24.79 7.31
CA ASP A 14 3.35 -25.11 6.57
C ASP A 14 3.27 -24.29 5.28
N VAL A 15 3.68 -23.02 5.35
CA VAL A 15 3.67 -22.08 4.20
C VAL A 15 4.94 -21.25 4.17
N ALA A 16 5.63 -21.27 3.02
CA ALA A 16 6.66 -20.29 2.68
C ALA A 16 6.13 -19.32 1.63
N VAL A 17 6.38 -18.03 1.82
CA VAL A 17 5.93 -16.94 0.93
C VAL A 17 7.15 -16.20 0.39
N ILE A 18 7.27 -16.06 -0.91
CA ILE A 18 8.27 -15.23 -1.60
C ILE A 18 7.63 -13.91 -1.99
N GLY A 19 8.13 -12.80 -1.43
CA GLY A 19 7.68 -11.44 -1.69
C GLY A 19 6.97 -10.80 -0.50
N GLY A 20 7.57 -9.75 0.05
CA GLY A 20 7.10 -8.96 1.20
C GLY A 20 6.26 -7.73 0.82
N GLY A 21 5.58 -7.77 -0.34
CA GLY A 21 4.57 -6.79 -0.72
C GLY A 21 3.24 -7.02 0.00
N ILE A 22 2.21 -6.22 -0.35
CA ILE A 22 0.91 -6.28 0.32
C ILE A 22 0.23 -7.66 0.22
N ASN A 23 0.38 -8.35 -0.92
CA ASN A 23 -0.21 -9.67 -1.11
C ASN A 23 0.49 -10.72 -0.22
N GLY A 24 1.82 -10.78 -0.27
CA GLY A 24 2.58 -11.74 0.55
C GLY A 24 2.45 -11.48 2.04
N ALA A 25 2.53 -10.23 2.50
CA ALA A 25 2.31 -9.86 3.89
C ALA A 25 0.88 -10.19 4.36
N GLY A 26 -0.12 -9.97 3.50
CA GLY A 26 -1.52 -10.33 3.79
C GLY A 26 -1.72 -11.85 3.90
N ILE A 27 -1.13 -12.64 2.99
CA ILE A 27 -1.18 -14.11 3.03
C ILE A 27 -0.47 -14.64 4.28
N ALA A 28 0.72 -14.11 4.60
CA ALA A 28 1.46 -14.51 5.79
C ALA A 28 0.67 -14.20 7.08
N ARG A 29 0.02 -13.03 7.15
CA ARG A 29 -0.85 -12.65 8.27
C ARG A 29 -2.02 -13.61 8.42
N ASP A 30 -2.76 -13.88 7.34
CA ASP A 30 -3.93 -14.75 7.41
C ASP A 30 -3.53 -16.18 7.79
N ALA A 31 -2.46 -16.71 7.20
CA ALA A 31 -1.95 -18.05 7.51
C ALA A 31 -1.52 -18.18 8.98
N ALA A 32 -0.71 -17.24 9.49
CA ALA A 32 -0.24 -17.26 10.88
C ALA A 32 -1.40 -17.16 11.87
N GLY A 33 -2.39 -16.31 11.60
CA GLY A 33 -3.57 -16.19 12.46
C GLY A 33 -4.49 -17.42 12.46
N ARG A 34 -4.39 -18.25 11.44
CA ARG A 34 -5.03 -19.58 11.39
C ARG A 34 -4.25 -20.66 12.13
N GLY A 35 -3.07 -20.33 12.69
CA GLY A 35 -2.22 -21.25 13.44
C GLY A 35 -1.24 -22.05 12.59
N LEU A 36 -1.02 -21.65 11.32
CA LEU A 36 -0.01 -22.26 10.46
C LEU A 36 1.38 -21.69 10.78
N SER A 37 2.41 -22.49 10.66
CA SER A 37 3.80 -22.04 10.68
C SER A 37 4.16 -21.39 9.35
N VAL A 38 4.58 -20.12 9.39
CA VAL A 38 4.78 -19.29 8.19
C VAL A 38 6.18 -18.74 8.13
N LEU A 39 6.75 -18.76 6.92
CA LEU A 39 8.01 -18.12 6.58
C LEU A 39 7.79 -17.15 5.41
N LEU A 40 8.14 -15.87 5.57
CA LEU A 40 8.06 -14.87 4.52
C LEU A 40 9.46 -14.33 4.20
N PHE A 41 9.83 -14.42 2.92
CA PHE A 41 11.04 -13.86 2.36
C PHE A 41 10.76 -12.57 1.58
N GLU A 42 11.57 -11.56 1.80
CA GLU A 42 11.62 -10.34 0.99
C GLU A 42 13.08 -10.01 0.66
N LYS A 43 13.39 -9.87 -0.63
CA LYS A 43 14.77 -9.62 -1.08
C LYS A 43 15.31 -8.26 -0.65
N ASP A 44 14.42 -7.28 -0.55
CA ASP A 44 14.73 -5.91 -0.16
C ASP A 44 14.06 -5.56 1.19
N ASP A 45 13.43 -4.41 1.28
CA ASP A 45 12.61 -4.01 2.43
C ASP A 45 11.12 -4.29 2.18
N LEU A 46 10.39 -4.56 3.25
CA LEU A 46 8.94 -4.79 3.22
C LEU A 46 8.21 -3.64 2.50
N GLY A 47 7.42 -3.99 1.51
CA GLY A 47 6.66 -3.03 0.71
C GLY A 47 7.52 -2.17 -0.22
N GLY A 48 8.83 -2.44 -0.38
CA GLY A 48 9.76 -1.62 -1.15
C GLY A 48 9.43 -1.46 -2.65
N GLY A 49 8.68 -2.40 -3.22
CA GLY A 49 8.26 -2.38 -4.63
C GLY A 49 6.97 -1.59 -4.89
N THR A 50 6.06 -2.21 -5.64
CA THR A 50 4.75 -1.63 -6.05
C THR A 50 3.93 -1.09 -4.88
N SER A 51 3.94 -1.79 -3.75
CA SER A 51 3.02 -1.53 -2.63
C SER A 51 3.22 -0.19 -1.95
N ALA A 52 4.44 0.36 -1.90
CA ALA A 52 4.72 1.69 -1.34
C ALA A 52 4.56 2.84 -2.35
N ASN A 53 4.35 2.50 -3.62
CA ASN A 53 4.28 3.45 -4.74
C ASN A 53 2.88 3.56 -5.34
N SER A 54 1.84 3.30 -4.54
CA SER A 54 0.44 3.44 -4.93
C SER A 54 -0.02 4.89 -4.94
N THR A 55 -1.25 5.14 -5.40
CA THR A 55 -1.93 6.45 -5.24
C THR A 55 -2.42 6.68 -3.79
N LYS A 56 -2.16 5.75 -2.87
CA LYS A 56 -2.48 5.80 -1.43
C LYS A 56 -3.98 5.91 -1.14
N LEU A 57 -4.76 5.15 -1.91
CA LEU A 57 -6.21 5.11 -1.80
C LEU A 57 -6.72 3.70 -1.53
N ILE A 58 -7.63 3.58 -0.59
CA ILE A 58 -8.54 2.45 -0.44
C ILE A 58 -9.87 2.87 -1.01
N HIS A 59 -10.18 2.40 -2.21
CA HIS A 59 -11.31 2.88 -3.00
C HIS A 59 -11.99 1.78 -3.81
N GLY A 60 -13.28 1.98 -4.11
CA GLY A 60 -14.05 1.05 -4.92
C GLY A 60 -13.71 1.08 -6.41
N GLY A 61 -13.04 2.14 -6.89
CA GLY A 61 -12.73 2.29 -8.30
C GLY A 61 -13.95 2.71 -9.12
N LEU A 62 -14.47 3.91 -8.89
CA LEU A 62 -15.68 4.46 -9.53
C LEU A 62 -15.70 4.25 -11.06
N ARG A 63 -14.53 4.38 -11.72
CA ARG A 63 -14.39 4.18 -13.17
C ARG A 63 -14.78 2.76 -13.64
N TYR A 64 -14.60 1.74 -12.80
CA TYR A 64 -14.92 0.36 -13.21
C TYR A 64 -16.42 0.12 -13.39
N LEU A 65 -17.29 0.99 -12.87
CA LEU A 65 -18.72 0.98 -13.20
C LEU A 65 -18.99 1.25 -14.67
N GLU A 66 -18.10 1.98 -15.35
CA GLU A 66 -18.19 2.25 -16.79
C GLU A 66 -17.91 1.00 -17.64
N TYR A 67 -17.18 0.03 -17.07
CA TYR A 67 -16.87 -1.27 -17.68
C TYR A 67 -17.75 -2.40 -17.16
N TYR A 68 -18.83 -2.06 -16.43
CA TYR A 68 -19.79 -3.01 -15.83
C TYR A 68 -19.18 -4.01 -14.84
N GLU A 69 -18.02 -3.68 -14.25
CA GLU A 69 -17.30 -4.50 -13.27
C GLU A 69 -17.92 -4.38 -11.86
N PHE A 70 -19.24 -4.60 -11.76
CA PHE A 70 -20.00 -4.40 -10.51
C PHE A 70 -19.53 -5.29 -9.36
N ARG A 71 -19.11 -6.52 -9.66
CA ARG A 71 -18.58 -7.45 -8.65
C ARG A 71 -17.32 -6.90 -8.02
N LEU A 72 -16.37 -6.46 -8.85
CA LEU A 72 -15.09 -5.90 -8.41
C LEU A 72 -15.28 -4.63 -7.57
N VAL A 73 -16.15 -3.74 -8.03
CA VAL A 73 -16.49 -2.49 -7.29
C VAL A 73 -17.14 -2.83 -5.95
N ARG A 74 -18.11 -3.75 -5.92
CA ARG A 74 -18.78 -4.16 -4.68
C ARG A 74 -17.81 -4.74 -3.67
N GLU A 75 -16.93 -5.63 -4.09
CA GLU A 75 -15.91 -6.24 -3.21
C GLU A 75 -14.96 -5.17 -2.65
N ALA A 76 -14.45 -4.28 -3.49
CA ALA A 76 -13.58 -3.20 -3.08
C ALA A 76 -14.25 -2.23 -2.09
N LEU A 77 -15.55 -1.93 -2.27
CA LEU A 77 -16.30 -1.08 -1.35
C LEU A 77 -16.54 -1.75 0.01
N ILE A 78 -16.77 -3.06 0.04
CA ILE A 78 -16.87 -3.83 1.29
C ILE A 78 -15.53 -3.84 2.01
N GLU A 79 -14.44 -4.15 1.31
CA GLU A 79 -13.10 -4.16 1.87
C GLU A 79 -12.67 -2.78 2.39
N ARG A 80 -13.07 -1.70 1.74
CA ARG A 80 -12.83 -0.33 2.19
C ARG A 80 -13.38 -0.09 3.61
N GLU A 81 -14.61 -0.51 3.88
CA GLU A 81 -15.22 -0.37 5.22
C GLU A 81 -14.52 -1.28 6.25
N ILE A 82 -14.11 -2.49 5.84
CA ILE A 82 -13.38 -3.41 6.73
C ILE A 82 -12.01 -2.82 7.09
N LEU A 83 -11.25 -2.38 6.08
CA LEU A 83 -9.90 -1.84 6.27
C LEU A 83 -9.90 -0.56 7.10
N LEU A 84 -10.90 0.32 6.91
CA LEU A 84 -11.11 1.49 7.77
C LEU A 84 -11.33 1.07 9.23
N GLY A 85 -12.08 -0.02 9.47
CA GLY A 85 -12.37 -0.52 10.82
C GLY A 85 -11.18 -1.19 11.51
N ILE A 86 -10.31 -1.89 10.76
CA ILE A 86 -9.20 -2.65 11.36
C ILE A 86 -7.88 -1.86 11.44
N ALA A 87 -7.78 -0.72 10.76
CA ALA A 87 -6.55 0.09 10.72
C ALA A 87 -6.84 1.60 10.70
N PRO A 88 -7.67 2.15 11.62
CA PRO A 88 -8.15 3.53 11.57
C PRO A 88 -7.06 4.59 11.78
N HIS A 89 -5.88 4.20 12.25
CA HIS A 89 -4.73 5.10 12.38
C HIS A 89 -4.07 5.38 11.03
N ILE A 90 -3.94 4.39 10.14
CA ILE A 90 -3.30 4.51 8.83
C ILE A 90 -4.29 4.61 7.67
N ILE A 91 -5.58 4.37 7.92
CA ILE A 91 -6.67 4.49 6.95
C ILE A 91 -7.73 5.41 7.52
N TRP A 92 -8.10 6.47 6.81
CA TRP A 92 -9.12 7.41 7.25
C TRP A 92 -9.99 7.90 6.10
N PRO A 93 -11.22 8.38 6.38
CA PRO A 93 -12.11 8.90 5.35
C PRO A 93 -11.46 10.04 4.56
N LEU A 94 -11.55 9.94 3.23
CA LEU A 94 -11.15 10.99 2.31
C LEU A 94 -12.33 11.31 1.38
N ARG A 95 -12.74 12.57 1.37
CA ARG A 95 -13.81 13.04 0.49
C ARG A 95 -13.22 13.52 -0.83
N PHE A 96 -13.82 13.11 -1.93
CA PHE A 96 -13.43 13.49 -3.28
C PHE A 96 -14.42 14.46 -3.88
N VAL A 97 -13.91 15.48 -4.54
CA VAL A 97 -14.67 16.38 -5.39
C VAL A 97 -14.45 15.99 -6.84
N LEU A 98 -15.54 15.68 -7.56
CA LEU A 98 -15.56 15.48 -9.00
C LEU A 98 -16.18 16.71 -9.63
N PRO A 99 -15.39 17.66 -10.19
CA PRO A 99 -15.90 18.82 -10.89
C PRO A 99 -16.53 18.40 -12.22
N HIS A 100 -17.76 18.81 -12.47
CA HIS A 100 -18.45 18.54 -13.72
C HIS A 100 -18.22 19.64 -14.76
N HIS A 101 -18.02 19.26 -16.00
CA HIS A 101 -17.93 20.16 -17.15
C HIS A 101 -18.57 19.52 -18.41
N PRO A 102 -18.91 20.30 -19.47
CA PRO A 102 -19.67 19.80 -20.62
C PRO A 102 -19.02 18.65 -21.40
N GLY A 103 -17.68 18.47 -21.29
CA GLY A 103 -16.96 17.34 -21.91
C GLY A 103 -17.14 16.00 -21.19
N LEU A 104 -17.78 15.97 -20.04
CA LEU A 104 -18.06 14.75 -19.28
C LEU A 104 -19.43 14.19 -19.60
N ARG A 105 -19.72 12.97 -19.15
CA ARG A 105 -21.05 12.39 -19.19
C ARG A 105 -22.07 13.33 -18.52
N PRO A 106 -23.36 13.28 -18.93
CA PRO A 106 -24.38 14.13 -18.30
C PRO A 106 -24.42 13.99 -16.79
N ALA A 107 -24.61 15.11 -16.09
CA ALA A 107 -24.57 15.16 -14.64
C ALA A 107 -25.55 14.19 -13.95
N TRP A 108 -26.71 13.91 -14.56
CA TRP A 108 -27.66 12.95 -14.03
C TRP A 108 -27.13 11.51 -14.09
N LEU A 109 -26.36 11.16 -15.14
CA LEU A 109 -25.78 9.82 -15.27
C LEU A 109 -24.63 9.62 -14.27
N LEU A 110 -23.78 10.64 -14.07
CA LEU A 110 -22.76 10.64 -13.01
C LEU A 110 -23.41 10.48 -11.64
N ARG A 111 -24.50 11.17 -11.37
CA ARG A 111 -25.27 11.03 -10.11
C ARG A 111 -25.79 9.61 -9.91
N LEU A 112 -26.29 8.98 -10.96
CA LEU A 112 -26.75 7.58 -10.91
C LEU A 112 -25.58 6.64 -10.61
N GLY A 113 -24.44 6.81 -11.28
CA GLY A 113 -23.23 6.03 -11.01
C GLY A 113 -22.74 6.18 -9.57
N LEU A 114 -22.72 7.40 -9.05
CA LEU A 114 -22.37 7.68 -7.65
C LEU A 114 -23.38 7.12 -6.65
N PHE A 115 -24.68 7.13 -6.98
CA PHE A 115 -25.70 6.47 -6.18
C PHE A 115 -25.46 4.97 -6.09
N LEU A 116 -25.17 4.30 -7.21
CA LEU A 116 -24.79 2.88 -7.21
C LEU A 116 -23.53 2.66 -6.38
N TYR A 117 -22.52 3.50 -6.54
CA TYR A 117 -21.28 3.43 -5.76
C TYR A 117 -21.51 3.50 -4.25
N ASP A 118 -22.41 4.38 -3.81
CA ASP A 118 -22.75 4.51 -2.40
C ASP A 118 -23.46 3.26 -1.82
N HIS A 119 -24.16 2.46 -2.66
CA HIS A 119 -25.04 1.38 -2.18
C HIS A 119 -24.51 -0.03 -2.44
N LEU A 120 -23.65 -0.21 -3.45
CA LEU A 120 -23.15 -1.55 -3.84
C LEU A 120 -22.36 -2.26 -2.73
N GLY A 121 -21.60 -1.52 -1.92
CA GLY A 121 -20.77 -2.08 -0.84
C GLY A 121 -21.42 -2.08 0.55
N GLY A 122 -22.66 -1.61 0.69
CA GLY A 122 -23.31 -1.50 2.00
C GLY A 122 -22.58 -0.51 2.92
N ARG A 123 -22.41 0.74 2.47
CA ARG A 123 -21.75 1.84 3.21
C ARG A 123 -22.25 1.94 4.65
N LYS A 124 -21.32 2.01 5.61
CA LYS A 124 -21.60 2.06 7.06
C LYS A 124 -21.10 3.35 7.72
N ALA A 125 -19.79 3.60 7.61
CA ALA A 125 -19.13 4.71 8.31
C ALA A 125 -18.99 5.97 7.45
N LEU A 126 -18.92 5.84 6.13
CA LEU A 126 -18.60 6.95 5.24
C LEU A 126 -19.84 7.78 4.86
N PRO A 127 -19.73 9.13 4.74
CA PRO A 127 -20.83 9.99 4.29
C PRO A 127 -21.27 9.71 2.85
N ALA A 128 -22.55 9.91 2.56
CA ALA A 128 -23.13 9.76 1.22
C ALA A 128 -22.59 10.78 0.21
N THR A 129 -22.76 10.46 -1.06
CA THR A 129 -22.54 11.38 -2.18
C THR A 129 -23.52 12.55 -2.12
N ARG A 130 -23.02 13.76 -2.39
CA ARG A 130 -23.85 14.95 -2.54
C ARG A 130 -23.41 15.77 -3.76
N ARG A 131 -24.39 16.46 -4.36
CA ARG A 131 -24.12 17.49 -5.36
C ARG A 131 -23.70 18.78 -4.64
N ILE A 132 -22.72 19.47 -5.17
CA ILE A 132 -22.23 20.75 -4.65
C ILE A 132 -22.27 21.84 -5.74
N ASP A 133 -22.57 23.06 -5.33
CA ASP A 133 -22.40 24.25 -6.16
C ASP A 133 -20.98 24.79 -5.95
N LEU A 134 -20.12 24.59 -6.93
CA LEU A 134 -18.72 25.01 -6.88
C LEU A 134 -18.55 26.52 -7.02
N THR A 135 -19.57 27.26 -7.49
CA THR A 135 -19.50 28.72 -7.57
C THR A 135 -19.61 29.40 -6.22
N ARG A 136 -20.22 28.72 -5.26
CA ARG A 136 -20.46 29.21 -3.89
C ARG A 136 -19.68 28.45 -2.81
N SER A 137 -19.18 27.26 -3.15
CA SER A 137 -18.43 26.44 -2.22
C SER A 137 -16.94 26.81 -2.22
N PRO A 138 -16.27 26.81 -1.04
CA PRO A 138 -14.81 26.96 -0.98
C PRO A 138 -14.07 25.86 -1.76
N LEU A 139 -14.73 24.72 -2.01
CA LEU A 139 -14.18 23.63 -2.84
C LEU A 139 -14.07 24.00 -4.32
N GLY A 140 -14.70 25.06 -4.78
CA GLY A 140 -14.54 25.59 -6.14
C GLY A 140 -13.46 26.67 -6.25
N ALA A 141 -13.00 27.25 -5.13
CA ALA A 141 -12.06 28.36 -5.14
C ALA A 141 -10.74 28.08 -5.87
N PRO A 142 -10.11 26.87 -5.72
CA PRO A 142 -8.88 26.56 -6.43
C PRO A 142 -9.08 26.25 -7.93
N LEU A 143 -10.33 25.98 -8.36
CA LEU A 143 -10.62 25.52 -9.70
C LEU A 143 -10.75 26.66 -10.69
N SER A 144 -10.38 26.42 -11.94
CA SER A 144 -10.57 27.32 -13.06
C SER A 144 -12.06 27.63 -13.28
N PRO A 145 -12.42 28.84 -13.75
CA PRO A 145 -13.81 29.20 -14.06
C PRO A 145 -14.51 28.23 -15.01
N GLY A 146 -15.87 28.26 -14.99
CA GLY A 146 -16.69 27.43 -15.88
C GLY A 146 -17.13 26.08 -15.28
N ARG A 147 -16.74 25.77 -14.03
CA ARG A 147 -17.17 24.56 -13.31
C ARG A 147 -18.17 24.95 -12.21
N ALA A 148 -19.45 24.96 -12.55
CA ALA A 148 -20.49 25.36 -11.60
C ALA A 148 -20.94 24.20 -10.69
N ILE A 149 -20.89 22.97 -11.18
CA ILE A 149 -21.41 21.79 -10.48
C ILE A 149 -20.27 20.84 -10.17
N GLY A 150 -20.32 20.26 -8.99
CA GLY A 150 -19.49 19.12 -8.61
C GLY A 150 -20.27 18.07 -7.85
N PHE A 151 -19.67 16.91 -7.70
CA PHE A 151 -20.15 15.84 -6.82
C PHE A 151 -19.08 15.54 -5.79
N GLU A 152 -19.49 15.46 -4.53
CA GLU A 152 -18.61 15.05 -3.43
C GLU A 152 -19.00 13.64 -2.99
N TYR A 153 -18.04 12.69 -3.01
CA TYR A 153 -18.24 11.31 -2.62
C TYR A 153 -17.12 10.82 -1.68
N SER A 154 -17.26 9.65 -1.11
CA SER A 154 -16.32 9.12 -0.11
C SER A 154 -15.51 7.95 -0.60
N ASP A 155 -14.21 7.98 -0.33
CA ASP A 155 -13.31 6.85 -0.26
C ASP A 155 -12.41 6.97 0.97
N CYS A 156 -11.26 6.29 1.02
CA CYS A 156 -10.31 6.41 2.11
C CYS A 156 -8.90 6.66 1.60
N TRP A 157 -8.14 7.45 2.37
CA TRP A 157 -6.69 7.49 2.33
C TRP A 157 -6.10 6.23 2.97
N VAL A 158 -4.88 5.86 2.57
CA VAL A 158 -4.07 4.84 3.23
C VAL A 158 -2.59 5.19 3.23
N GLU A 159 -1.94 4.95 4.35
CA GLU A 159 -0.47 4.85 4.41
C GLU A 159 -0.06 3.48 3.88
N ASP A 160 0.18 3.40 2.57
CA ASP A 160 0.33 2.14 1.83
C ASP A 160 1.49 1.27 2.33
N SER A 161 2.68 1.84 2.52
CA SER A 161 3.83 1.12 3.06
C SER A 161 3.61 0.67 4.50
N ARG A 162 2.94 1.50 5.32
CA ARG A 162 2.54 1.13 6.69
C ARG A 162 1.56 -0.04 6.68
N LEU A 163 0.62 -0.08 5.74
CA LEU A 163 -0.33 -1.20 5.62
C LEU A 163 0.41 -2.53 5.37
N VAL A 164 1.42 -2.56 4.50
CA VAL A 164 2.26 -3.75 4.29
C VAL A 164 2.98 -4.14 5.57
N LEU A 165 3.68 -3.18 6.17
CA LEU A 165 4.49 -3.39 7.37
C LEU A 165 3.65 -3.94 8.52
N LEU A 166 2.47 -3.37 8.77
CA LEU A 166 1.60 -3.79 9.87
C LEU A 166 0.99 -5.19 9.64
N ASN A 167 0.75 -5.61 8.40
CA ASN A 167 0.39 -7.00 8.10
C ASN A 167 1.54 -7.95 8.42
N ALA A 168 2.78 -7.63 8.00
CA ALA A 168 3.96 -8.43 8.34
C ALA A 168 4.22 -8.46 9.86
N LYS A 169 4.01 -7.32 10.55
CA LYS A 169 4.15 -7.21 12.01
C LYS A 169 3.13 -8.08 12.74
N ASP A 170 1.85 -8.05 12.35
CA ASP A 170 0.81 -8.89 12.95
C ASP A 170 1.08 -10.38 12.69
N ALA A 171 1.60 -10.73 11.48
CA ALA A 171 2.03 -12.09 11.19
C ALA A 171 3.17 -12.53 12.13
N ALA A 172 4.19 -11.70 12.33
CA ALA A 172 5.31 -11.97 13.22
C ALA A 172 4.86 -12.14 14.69
N GLU A 173 3.95 -11.31 15.16
CA GLU A 173 3.38 -11.40 16.51
C GLU A 173 2.52 -12.65 16.72
N ARG A 174 2.07 -13.28 15.63
CA ARG A 174 1.37 -14.57 15.63
C ARG A 174 2.29 -15.75 15.34
N GLY A 175 3.62 -15.56 15.34
CA GLY A 175 4.63 -16.61 15.23
C GLY A 175 5.19 -16.82 13.82
N ALA A 176 4.82 -16.01 12.82
CA ALA A 176 5.47 -16.09 11.53
C ALA A 176 6.93 -15.60 11.58
N SER A 177 7.80 -16.25 10.84
CA SER A 177 9.18 -15.77 10.60
C SER A 177 9.18 -14.82 9.40
N ILE A 178 9.47 -13.56 9.63
CA ILE A 178 9.54 -12.51 8.59
C ILE A 178 11.01 -12.18 8.35
N LEU A 179 11.48 -12.40 7.12
CA LEU A 179 12.88 -12.26 6.72
C LEU A 179 13.02 -11.19 5.60
N PRO A 180 13.03 -9.89 5.93
CA PRO A 180 13.40 -8.86 4.97
C PRO A 180 14.90 -8.93 4.68
N ARG A 181 15.31 -8.48 3.48
CA ARG A 181 16.69 -8.58 2.96
C ARG A 181 17.19 -10.02 2.89
N MET A 182 16.30 -10.95 2.58
CA MET A 182 16.61 -12.35 2.37
C MET A 182 16.06 -12.77 1.00
N ALA A 183 16.92 -12.86 0.00
CA ALA A 183 16.56 -13.25 -1.35
C ALA A 183 16.52 -14.77 -1.49
N VAL A 184 15.40 -15.33 -1.96
CA VAL A 184 15.35 -16.75 -2.34
C VAL A 184 16.08 -16.93 -3.66
N THR A 185 17.13 -17.76 -3.65
CA THR A 185 17.97 -18.03 -4.81
C THR A 185 17.62 -19.36 -5.49
N SER A 186 16.98 -20.29 -4.76
CA SER A 186 16.49 -21.55 -5.30
C SER A 186 15.33 -22.09 -4.47
N ALA A 187 14.35 -22.68 -5.12
CA ALA A 187 13.29 -23.44 -4.48
C ALA A 187 13.02 -24.72 -5.29
N ARG A 188 13.36 -25.87 -4.76
CA ARG A 188 13.21 -27.17 -5.42
C ARG A 188 12.15 -28.00 -4.74
N ARG A 189 11.28 -28.60 -5.54
CA ARG A 189 10.25 -29.52 -5.07
C ARG A 189 10.87 -30.93 -4.96
N GLU A 190 10.86 -31.51 -3.76
CA GLU A 190 11.32 -32.88 -3.50
C GLU A 190 10.21 -33.63 -2.74
N GLY A 191 9.42 -34.39 -3.46
CA GLY A 191 8.23 -35.03 -2.92
C GLY A 191 7.24 -34.00 -2.33
N ALA A 192 6.85 -34.22 -1.08
CA ALA A 192 5.87 -33.39 -0.37
C ALA A 192 6.46 -32.11 0.27
N LEU A 193 7.71 -31.76 -0.03
CA LEU A 193 8.40 -30.60 0.53
C LEU A 193 9.04 -29.71 -0.54
N TRP A 194 9.13 -28.44 -0.22
CA TRP A 194 9.98 -27.47 -0.87
C TRP A 194 11.30 -27.33 -0.10
N HIS A 195 12.42 -27.50 -0.80
CA HIS A 195 13.77 -27.19 -0.34
C HIS A 195 14.13 -25.80 -0.86
N ILE A 196 14.21 -24.83 0.05
CA ILE A 196 14.37 -23.41 -0.27
C ILE A 196 15.75 -22.97 0.18
N THR A 197 16.52 -22.37 -0.72
CA THR A 197 17.77 -21.69 -0.38
C THR A 197 17.56 -20.19 -0.50
N ALA A 198 17.95 -19.45 0.54
CA ALA A 198 17.87 -18.00 0.56
C ALA A 198 19.13 -17.37 1.13
N GLU A 199 19.45 -16.16 0.68
CA GLU A 199 20.67 -15.44 1.03
C GLU A 199 20.38 -14.02 1.47
N ALA A 200 21.01 -13.60 2.57
CA ALA A 200 21.09 -12.20 2.97
C ALA A 200 22.23 -11.50 2.21
N PRO A 201 22.20 -10.17 2.02
CA PRO A 201 23.32 -9.42 1.47
C PRO A 201 24.61 -9.73 2.25
N HIS A 202 25.65 -10.17 1.56
CA HIS A 202 26.93 -10.59 2.16
C HIS A 202 26.84 -11.73 3.19
N GLY A 203 25.72 -12.46 3.23
CA GLY A 203 25.49 -13.59 4.13
C GLY A 203 25.84 -14.94 3.48
N GLN A 204 25.90 -15.99 4.30
CA GLN A 204 25.96 -17.36 3.82
C GLN A 204 24.54 -17.82 3.43
N PRO A 205 24.41 -18.69 2.40
CA PRO A 205 23.14 -19.30 2.07
C PRO A 205 22.55 -20.06 3.26
N ALA A 206 21.26 -19.90 3.44
CA ALA A 206 20.48 -20.60 4.46
C ALA A 206 19.43 -21.50 3.79
N ALA A 207 19.26 -22.71 4.33
CA ALA A 207 18.30 -23.69 3.83
C ALA A 207 17.06 -23.76 4.71
N PHE A 208 15.89 -23.85 4.06
CA PHE A 208 14.58 -23.94 4.72
C PHE A 208 13.74 -25.03 4.05
N LEU A 209 12.80 -25.58 4.82
CA LEU A 209 11.83 -26.54 4.33
C LEU A 209 10.42 -26.00 4.49
N ALA A 210 9.57 -26.22 3.48
CA ALA A 210 8.16 -25.87 3.56
C ALA A 210 7.28 -26.92 2.87
N ARG A 211 6.04 -27.07 3.37
CA ARG A 211 5.04 -27.95 2.76
C ARG A 211 4.35 -27.30 1.56
N THR A 212 4.29 -25.97 1.54
CA THR A 212 3.62 -25.19 0.52
C THR A 212 4.46 -23.95 0.18
N LEU A 213 4.55 -23.62 -1.09
CA LEU A 213 5.21 -22.39 -1.56
C LEU A 213 4.20 -21.44 -2.20
N VAL A 214 4.27 -20.17 -1.82
CA VAL A 214 3.51 -19.09 -2.43
C VAL A 214 4.46 -18.12 -3.09
N ASN A 215 4.33 -17.92 -4.40
CA ASN A 215 5.03 -16.89 -5.15
C ASN A 215 4.17 -15.64 -5.23
N ALA A 216 4.44 -14.65 -4.39
CA ALA A 216 3.79 -13.34 -4.33
C ALA A 216 4.79 -12.21 -4.66
N ALA A 217 5.77 -12.48 -5.54
CA ALA A 217 6.89 -11.59 -5.87
C ALA A 217 6.49 -10.37 -6.75
N GLY A 218 5.19 -10.16 -7.01
CA GLY A 218 4.68 -9.00 -7.74
C GLY A 218 5.26 -8.88 -9.15
N PRO A 219 5.98 -7.79 -9.50
CA PRO A 219 6.58 -7.64 -10.83
C PRO A 219 7.56 -8.75 -11.20
N PHE A 220 8.15 -9.43 -10.22
CA PHE A 220 9.15 -10.49 -10.39
C PHE A 220 8.55 -11.90 -10.33
N VAL A 221 7.22 -12.05 -10.31
CA VAL A 221 6.57 -13.37 -10.19
C VAL A 221 6.99 -14.33 -11.30
N GLY A 222 7.18 -13.84 -12.54
CA GLY A 222 7.64 -14.63 -13.67
C GLY A 222 9.08 -15.13 -13.49
N GLU A 223 9.98 -14.24 -13.11
CA GLU A 223 11.39 -14.57 -12.88
C GLU A 223 11.57 -15.58 -11.74
N VAL A 224 10.79 -15.43 -10.67
CA VAL A 224 10.79 -16.40 -9.58
C VAL A 224 10.28 -17.75 -10.06
N GLN A 225 9.26 -17.80 -10.93
CA GLN A 225 8.80 -19.06 -11.53
C GLN A 225 9.88 -19.73 -12.37
N ASP A 226 10.51 -18.98 -13.28
CA ASP A 226 11.45 -19.52 -14.25
C ASP A 226 12.83 -19.78 -13.65
N GLY A 227 13.39 -18.80 -12.94
CA GLY A 227 14.78 -18.81 -12.46
C GLY A 227 14.98 -19.43 -11.07
N VAL A 228 14.01 -19.28 -10.16
CA VAL A 228 14.13 -19.73 -8.77
C VAL A 228 13.45 -21.08 -8.55
N ILE A 229 12.27 -21.28 -9.13
CA ILE A 229 11.43 -22.46 -8.93
C ILE A 229 11.62 -23.48 -10.06
N GLY A 230 11.87 -23.01 -11.30
CA GLY A 230 11.96 -23.88 -12.48
C GLY A 230 10.58 -24.42 -12.91
N SER A 231 9.51 -23.64 -12.77
CA SER A 231 8.18 -24.01 -13.21
C SER A 231 8.05 -23.82 -14.72
N ASN A 232 7.42 -24.77 -15.41
CA ASN A 232 7.13 -24.67 -16.85
C ASN A 232 5.82 -23.92 -17.19
N GLN A 233 5.17 -23.31 -16.20
CA GLN A 233 3.93 -22.54 -16.43
C GLN A 233 4.27 -21.12 -16.89
N PRO A 234 3.71 -20.66 -18.04
CA PRO A 234 4.01 -19.31 -18.52
C PRO A 234 3.45 -18.27 -17.55
N ALA A 235 4.32 -17.39 -17.07
CA ALA A 235 3.90 -16.19 -16.34
C ALA A 235 3.42 -15.14 -17.36
N ARG A 236 2.11 -14.97 -17.47
CA ARG A 236 1.51 -13.93 -18.31
C ARG A 236 1.43 -12.64 -17.48
N LEU A 237 2.42 -11.78 -17.64
CA LEU A 237 2.52 -10.53 -16.89
C LEU A 237 2.67 -9.35 -17.84
N ARG A 238 1.87 -8.31 -17.61
CA ARG A 238 2.04 -6.99 -18.22
C ARG A 238 2.40 -5.99 -17.13
N LEU A 239 3.55 -5.36 -17.26
CA LEU A 239 3.99 -4.33 -16.33
C LEU A 239 3.51 -2.97 -16.83
N VAL A 240 2.81 -2.24 -15.95
CA VAL A 240 2.33 -0.88 -16.23
C VAL A 240 2.90 0.08 -15.19
N LYS A 241 3.74 1.00 -15.64
CA LYS A 241 4.29 2.07 -14.81
C LYS A 241 3.23 3.13 -14.54
N GLY A 242 3.14 3.56 -13.29
CA GLY A 242 2.33 4.70 -12.89
C GLY A 242 3.15 5.66 -12.05
N SER A 243 3.15 6.94 -12.43
CA SER A 243 3.98 7.97 -11.83
C SER A 243 3.15 9.04 -11.16
N HIS A 244 3.75 9.66 -10.13
CA HIS A 244 3.14 10.73 -9.33
C HIS A 244 4.13 11.87 -9.13
N ILE A 245 3.61 13.09 -9.03
CA ILE A 245 4.36 14.30 -8.65
C ILE A 245 3.82 14.82 -7.32
N VAL A 246 4.71 15.38 -6.51
CA VAL A 246 4.37 16.03 -5.24
C VAL A 246 4.77 17.49 -5.33
N LEU A 247 3.86 18.36 -4.94
CA LEU A 247 3.96 19.82 -5.01
C LEU A 247 3.73 20.41 -3.62
N PRO A 248 4.16 21.64 -3.32
CA PRO A 248 3.65 22.38 -2.18
C PRO A 248 2.12 22.44 -2.23
N ARG A 249 1.51 22.61 -1.07
CA ARG A 249 0.06 22.62 -0.91
C ARG A 249 -0.62 23.61 -1.86
N LEU A 250 -1.54 23.11 -2.69
CA LEU A 250 -2.23 23.89 -3.72
C LEU A 250 -3.53 24.54 -3.23
N TYR A 251 -4.13 24.03 -2.14
CA TYR A 251 -5.41 24.50 -1.59
C TYR A 251 -5.55 24.15 -0.11
N ASP A 252 -6.42 24.86 0.63
CA ASP A 252 -6.45 24.82 2.10
C ASP A 252 -7.45 23.82 2.72
N HIS A 253 -8.35 23.24 1.93
CA HIS A 253 -9.28 22.24 2.43
C HIS A 253 -8.71 20.82 2.37
N ASP A 254 -9.34 19.88 3.07
CA ASP A 254 -8.94 18.47 3.22
C ASP A 254 -9.56 17.53 2.17
N ARG A 255 -10.24 18.06 1.14
CA ARG A 255 -10.84 17.26 0.06
C ARG A 255 -9.82 16.99 -1.03
N ALA A 256 -9.88 15.76 -1.58
CA ALA A 256 -9.18 15.43 -2.81
C ALA A 256 -10.03 15.79 -4.03
N TYR A 257 -9.38 15.99 -5.17
CA TYR A 257 -10.04 16.09 -6.46
C TYR A 257 -9.81 14.84 -7.29
N ILE A 258 -10.80 14.48 -8.09
CA ILE A 258 -10.69 13.52 -9.18
C ILE A 258 -11.02 14.23 -10.49
N PHE A 259 -10.09 14.21 -11.43
CA PHE A 259 -10.19 14.86 -12.72
C PHE A 259 -10.28 13.82 -13.83
N GLN A 260 -11.31 13.92 -14.64
CA GLN A 260 -11.52 13.07 -15.80
C GLN A 260 -11.07 13.84 -17.06
N ASN A 261 -9.99 13.39 -17.68
CA ASN A 261 -9.42 14.06 -18.84
C ASN A 261 -10.07 13.61 -20.15
N ALA A 262 -9.96 14.43 -21.18
CA ALA A 262 -10.55 14.16 -22.51
C ALA A 262 -9.95 12.90 -23.18
N ASP A 263 -8.74 12.52 -22.82
CA ASP A 263 -8.06 11.29 -23.27
C ASP A 263 -8.53 10.03 -22.52
N GLY A 264 -9.54 10.15 -21.64
CA GLY A 264 -10.09 9.07 -20.85
C GLY A 264 -9.25 8.68 -19.64
N ARG A 265 -8.11 9.31 -19.37
CA ARG A 265 -7.31 9.11 -18.17
C ARG A 265 -7.89 9.88 -16.98
N ILE A 266 -7.67 9.35 -15.80
CA ILE A 266 -8.05 10.00 -14.54
C ILE A 266 -6.79 10.39 -13.80
N ILE A 267 -6.75 11.63 -13.30
CA ILE A 267 -5.75 12.06 -12.33
C ILE A 267 -6.42 12.51 -11.04
N PHE A 268 -5.72 12.32 -9.95
CA PHE A 268 -6.13 12.79 -8.62
C PHE A 268 -5.25 13.96 -8.21
N ALA A 269 -5.80 14.89 -7.41
CA ALA A 269 -5.04 15.85 -6.62
C ALA A 269 -5.46 15.68 -5.17
N ILE A 270 -4.53 15.23 -4.34
CA ILE A 270 -4.81 14.74 -2.99
C ILE A 270 -3.99 15.54 -1.98
N PRO A 271 -4.57 16.09 -0.90
CA PRO A 271 -3.79 16.63 0.21
C PRO A 271 -2.83 15.58 0.75
N TYR A 272 -1.55 15.92 0.84
CA TYR A 272 -0.49 14.97 1.16
C TYR A 272 0.42 15.52 2.25
N GLU A 273 0.70 14.74 3.26
CA GLU A 273 1.63 15.07 4.34
C GLU A 273 1.44 16.50 4.90
N ARG A 274 0.19 16.98 4.91
CA ARG A 274 -0.27 18.30 5.38
C ARG A 274 0.17 19.49 4.52
N ASP A 275 1.44 19.54 4.11
CA ASP A 275 2.05 20.71 3.47
C ASP A 275 2.19 20.53 1.95
N PHE A 276 1.71 19.41 1.43
CA PHE A 276 1.89 19.05 0.03
C PHE A 276 0.57 18.67 -0.64
N THR A 277 0.61 18.59 -1.96
CA THR A 277 -0.42 18.00 -2.81
C THR A 277 0.22 16.93 -3.68
N LEU A 278 -0.35 15.73 -3.65
CA LEU A 278 0.01 14.59 -4.50
C LEU A 278 -0.84 14.63 -5.76
N ILE A 279 -0.23 14.58 -6.95
CA ILE A 279 -0.91 14.48 -8.24
C ILE A 279 -0.47 13.22 -8.98
N GLY A 280 -1.40 12.46 -9.47
CA GLY A 280 -1.20 11.23 -10.23
C GLY A 280 -2.53 10.59 -10.63
N THR A 281 -2.51 9.61 -11.49
CA THR A 281 -1.36 8.82 -11.92
C THR A 281 -1.31 8.69 -13.45
N THR A 282 -0.18 8.25 -13.97
CA THR A 282 -0.01 7.87 -15.37
C THR A 282 -0.19 6.36 -15.55
N ASP A 283 -0.30 5.91 -16.80
CA ASP A 283 -0.33 4.49 -17.20
C ASP A 283 0.54 4.34 -18.44
N GLU A 284 1.76 3.80 -18.29
CA GLU A 284 2.71 3.52 -19.37
C GLU A 284 3.17 2.07 -19.29
N ASP A 285 3.21 1.36 -20.43
CA ASP A 285 3.79 0.01 -20.48
C ASP A 285 5.28 0.05 -20.12
N HIS A 286 5.74 -0.96 -19.37
CA HIS A 286 7.13 -1.09 -18.94
C HIS A 286 7.62 -2.50 -19.24
N ALA A 287 8.84 -2.61 -19.75
CA ALA A 287 9.31 -3.89 -20.27
C ALA A 287 10.11 -4.70 -19.24
N ASP A 288 10.94 -4.06 -18.42
CA ASP A 288 11.91 -4.73 -17.55
C ASP A 288 11.63 -4.42 -16.07
N PRO A 289 11.28 -5.42 -15.23
CA PRO A 289 11.07 -5.21 -13.80
C PRO A 289 12.33 -4.80 -13.02
N HIS A 290 13.53 -5.00 -13.59
CA HIS A 290 14.80 -4.60 -12.96
C HIS A 290 15.12 -3.11 -13.16
N GLU A 291 14.59 -2.51 -14.20
CA GLU A 291 14.72 -1.08 -14.39
C GLU A 291 13.93 -0.33 -13.32
N THR A 292 14.61 0.43 -12.46
CA THR A 292 13.96 1.23 -11.43
C THR A 292 12.97 2.19 -12.08
N PRO A 293 11.67 2.08 -11.81
CA PRO A 293 10.67 2.92 -12.44
C PRO A 293 10.89 4.38 -12.03
N ARG A 294 11.07 5.24 -13.01
CA ARG A 294 11.21 6.69 -12.83
C ARG A 294 10.22 7.40 -13.71
N ILE A 295 9.74 8.55 -13.24
CA ILE A 295 8.87 9.40 -14.03
C ILE A 295 9.65 9.98 -15.22
N SER A 296 9.06 9.94 -16.41
CA SER A 296 9.63 10.53 -17.62
C SER A 296 9.29 12.04 -17.73
N ASP A 297 10.04 12.76 -18.53
CA ASP A 297 9.74 14.16 -18.85
C ASP A 297 8.36 14.32 -19.51
N ALA A 298 7.96 13.35 -20.32
CA ALA A 298 6.64 13.30 -20.94
C ALA A 298 5.53 13.15 -19.89
N GLU A 299 5.71 12.27 -18.90
CA GLU A 299 4.76 12.11 -17.80
C GLU A 299 4.65 13.36 -16.93
N ILE A 300 5.77 14.01 -16.60
CA ILE A 300 5.77 15.30 -15.87
C ILE A 300 4.97 16.34 -16.66
N THR A 301 5.27 16.51 -17.94
CA THR A 301 4.57 17.45 -18.81
C THR A 301 3.07 17.16 -18.86
N TYR A 302 2.71 15.89 -19.01
CA TYR A 302 1.31 15.44 -18.99
C TYR A 302 0.61 15.76 -17.67
N LEU A 303 1.18 15.39 -16.53
CA LEU A 303 0.57 15.62 -15.22
C LEU A 303 0.41 17.11 -14.91
N CYS A 304 1.43 17.92 -15.22
CA CYS A 304 1.35 19.36 -15.06
C CYS A 304 0.25 19.99 -15.96
N ALA A 305 0.20 19.63 -17.24
CA ALA A 305 -0.81 20.14 -18.16
C ALA A 305 -2.22 19.70 -17.79
N ALA A 306 -2.42 18.42 -17.50
CA ALA A 306 -3.71 17.86 -17.12
C ALA A 306 -4.26 18.50 -15.83
N ALA A 307 -3.43 18.65 -14.80
CA ALA A 307 -3.85 19.31 -13.57
C ALA A 307 -4.08 20.82 -13.75
N SER A 308 -3.22 21.53 -14.50
CA SER A 308 -3.40 22.94 -14.81
C SER A 308 -4.70 23.26 -15.57
N SER A 309 -5.23 22.30 -16.33
CA SER A 309 -6.52 22.47 -16.99
C SER A 309 -7.69 22.59 -16.00
N TYR A 310 -7.51 22.13 -14.78
CA TYR A 310 -8.52 22.16 -13.71
C TYR A 310 -8.27 23.24 -12.66
N PHE A 311 -7.02 23.52 -12.32
CA PHE A 311 -6.69 24.51 -11.30
C PHE A 311 -6.58 25.92 -11.90
N ARG A 312 -6.91 26.92 -11.09
CA ARG A 312 -6.81 28.34 -11.45
C ARG A 312 -5.35 28.78 -11.60
N VAL A 313 -4.48 28.24 -10.74
CA VAL A 313 -3.03 28.49 -10.79
C VAL A 313 -2.40 27.36 -11.59
N PRO A 314 -1.68 27.68 -12.69
CA PRO A 314 -0.98 26.66 -13.46
C PRO A 314 0.08 25.94 -12.62
N ILE A 315 0.19 24.64 -12.82
CA ILE A 315 1.20 23.81 -12.17
C ILE A 315 2.43 23.77 -13.04
N ARG A 316 3.56 24.11 -12.47
CA ARG A 316 4.85 24.21 -13.16
C ARG A 316 5.78 23.08 -12.75
N ARG A 317 6.67 22.70 -13.64
CA ARG A 317 7.68 21.66 -13.38
C ARG A 317 8.60 22.03 -12.23
N GLU A 318 8.99 23.29 -12.14
CA GLU A 318 9.86 23.84 -11.09
C GLU A 318 9.24 23.79 -9.68
N ASP A 319 7.92 23.67 -9.58
CA ASP A 319 7.21 23.56 -8.30
C ASP A 319 7.24 22.12 -7.75
N ILE A 320 7.72 21.13 -8.52
CA ILE A 320 7.74 19.72 -8.10
C ILE A 320 8.86 19.51 -7.07
N VAL A 321 8.48 19.08 -5.87
CA VAL A 321 9.42 18.82 -4.77
C VAL A 321 9.84 17.36 -4.68
N TRP A 322 9.01 16.44 -5.18
CA TRP A 322 9.31 15.00 -5.19
C TRP A 322 8.48 14.27 -6.24
N THR A 323 9.00 13.13 -6.68
CA THR A 323 8.31 12.22 -7.61
C THR A 323 8.52 10.79 -7.19
N TYR A 324 7.56 9.92 -7.51
CA TYR A 324 7.74 8.48 -7.40
C TYR A 324 6.96 7.74 -8.47
N SER A 325 7.42 6.56 -8.79
CA SER A 325 6.80 5.68 -9.78
C SER A 325 6.75 4.24 -9.24
N GLY A 326 5.75 3.48 -9.67
CA GLY A 326 5.61 2.09 -9.32
C GLY A 326 5.14 1.24 -10.50
N LEU A 327 5.50 -0.03 -10.52
CA LEU A 327 5.09 -1.00 -11.54
C LEU A 327 3.84 -1.75 -11.05
N ARG A 328 2.79 -1.76 -11.86
CA ARG A 328 1.60 -2.59 -11.63
C ARG A 328 1.78 -3.90 -12.39
N PRO A 329 1.94 -5.03 -11.69
CA PRO A 329 2.04 -6.34 -12.32
C PRO A 329 0.63 -6.86 -12.66
N LEU A 330 0.09 -6.48 -13.80
CA LEU A 330 -1.22 -6.92 -14.25
C LEU A 330 -1.11 -8.31 -14.88
N TYR A 331 -2.14 -9.14 -14.71
CA TYR A 331 -2.25 -10.38 -15.47
C TYR A 331 -2.50 -10.03 -16.94
N ASP A 332 -1.68 -10.56 -17.84
CA ASP A 332 -1.85 -10.34 -19.28
C ASP A 332 -2.97 -11.23 -19.81
N ASP A 333 -4.12 -10.64 -20.02
CA ASP A 333 -5.31 -11.27 -20.60
C ASP A 333 -5.42 -11.05 -22.13
N GLY A 334 -4.40 -10.43 -22.74
CA GLY A 334 -4.34 -10.10 -24.15
C GLY A 334 -5.02 -8.78 -24.53
N ALA A 335 -5.40 -7.95 -23.54
CA ALA A 335 -5.98 -6.63 -23.78
C ALA A 335 -5.02 -5.71 -24.55
N SER A 336 -5.54 -4.97 -25.55
CA SER A 336 -4.73 -4.11 -26.43
C SER A 336 -4.13 -2.90 -25.71
N LYS A 337 -4.83 -2.38 -24.69
CA LYS A 337 -4.40 -1.21 -23.92
C LYS A 337 -4.23 -1.52 -22.45
N ALA A 338 -3.26 -0.88 -21.79
CA ALA A 338 -2.99 -1.00 -20.37
C ALA A 338 -4.21 -0.67 -19.49
N GLN A 339 -5.07 0.26 -19.94
CA GLN A 339 -6.28 0.67 -19.22
C GLN A 339 -7.39 -0.40 -19.25
N GLU A 340 -7.36 -1.31 -20.22
CA GLU A 340 -8.36 -2.36 -20.47
C GLU A 340 -7.97 -3.70 -19.83
N ALA A 341 -6.69 -3.89 -19.48
CA ALA A 341 -6.21 -5.11 -18.82
C ALA A 341 -6.91 -5.34 -17.48
N THR A 342 -7.18 -6.62 -17.17
CA THR A 342 -7.85 -6.98 -15.92
C THR A 342 -7.14 -6.41 -14.70
N ARG A 343 -7.90 -5.80 -13.80
CA ARG A 343 -7.42 -5.25 -12.53
C ARG A 343 -7.72 -6.19 -11.35
N ASP A 344 -8.31 -7.35 -11.63
CA ASP A 344 -8.53 -8.40 -10.63
C ASP A 344 -7.25 -9.20 -10.42
N TYR A 345 -7.16 -9.93 -9.30
CA TYR A 345 -6.06 -10.87 -9.08
C TYR A 345 -6.35 -12.21 -9.74
N VAL A 346 -5.28 -12.90 -10.11
CA VAL A 346 -5.34 -14.27 -10.62
C VAL A 346 -4.48 -15.15 -9.73
N LEU A 347 -5.03 -16.25 -9.26
CA LEU A 347 -4.37 -17.28 -8.47
C LEU A 347 -4.16 -18.51 -9.35
N LYS A 348 -2.92 -19.00 -9.43
CA LYS A 348 -2.60 -20.23 -10.17
C LYS A 348 -1.99 -21.24 -9.22
N LEU A 349 -2.74 -22.31 -8.98
CA LEU A 349 -2.31 -23.43 -8.17
C LEU A 349 -1.70 -24.55 -9.05
N GLU A 350 -0.50 -24.97 -8.69
CA GLU A 350 0.14 -26.20 -9.16
C GLU A 350 0.21 -27.17 -7.98
N ALA A 351 -0.59 -28.24 -8.02
CA ALA A 351 -0.64 -29.23 -6.96
C ALA A 351 -0.58 -30.66 -7.58
N PRO A 352 0.59 -31.09 -8.09
CA PRO A 352 0.75 -32.45 -8.60
C PRO A 352 0.53 -33.48 -7.50
N GLU A 353 -0.01 -34.63 -7.84
CA GLU A 353 -0.25 -35.68 -6.87
C GLU A 353 1.05 -36.13 -6.17
N GLY A 354 1.04 -36.22 -4.85
CA GLY A 354 2.20 -36.57 -4.04
C GLY A 354 3.32 -35.54 -3.97
N ALA A 355 3.12 -34.34 -4.52
CA ALA A 355 4.15 -33.29 -4.54
C ALA A 355 3.68 -32.01 -3.84
N ALA A 356 4.64 -31.25 -3.27
CA ALA A 356 4.34 -30.01 -2.57
C ALA A 356 3.71 -28.96 -3.49
N PRO A 357 2.58 -28.31 -3.11
CA PRO A 357 1.90 -27.33 -3.95
C PRO A 357 2.65 -26.01 -4.08
N LEU A 358 2.47 -25.36 -5.24
CA LEU A 358 2.88 -23.99 -5.53
C LEU A 358 1.65 -23.16 -5.86
N LEU A 359 1.52 -22.00 -5.22
CA LEU A 359 0.54 -20.99 -5.59
C LEU A 359 1.24 -19.73 -6.11
N SER A 360 0.95 -19.33 -7.34
CA SER A 360 1.44 -18.07 -7.91
C SER A 360 0.35 -17.01 -7.93
N VAL A 361 0.70 -15.81 -7.47
CA VAL A 361 -0.20 -14.66 -7.31
C VAL A 361 0.12 -13.60 -8.35
N PHE A 362 -0.82 -13.32 -9.25
CA PHE A 362 -0.70 -12.29 -10.28
C PHE A 362 -1.66 -11.14 -10.00
N GLY A 363 -1.22 -9.89 -10.18
CA GLY A 363 -2.06 -8.71 -10.02
C GLY A 363 -2.44 -8.45 -8.58
N GLY A 364 -3.68 -8.01 -8.39
CA GLY A 364 -4.22 -7.62 -7.09
C GLY A 364 -4.09 -6.13 -6.81
N LYS A 365 -4.97 -5.64 -5.94
CA LYS A 365 -5.03 -4.24 -5.51
C LYS A 365 -4.82 -4.15 -4.01
N ILE A 366 -4.22 -3.04 -3.57
CA ILE A 366 -4.09 -2.76 -2.14
C ILE A 366 -5.44 -2.78 -1.40
N THR A 367 -6.53 -2.40 -2.06
CA THR A 367 -7.88 -2.40 -1.48
C THR A 367 -8.39 -3.81 -1.17
N THR A 368 -8.08 -4.81 -2.03
CA THR A 368 -8.67 -6.16 -1.94
C THR A 368 -7.64 -7.22 -1.49
N TYR A 369 -6.46 -6.81 -1.02
CA TYR A 369 -5.38 -7.71 -0.62
C TYR A 369 -5.82 -8.76 0.42
N ARG A 370 -6.70 -8.35 1.37
CA ARG A 370 -7.19 -9.22 2.43
C ARG A 370 -8.05 -10.36 1.85
N LYS A 371 -8.92 -10.04 0.88
CA LYS A 371 -9.72 -11.04 0.15
C LYS A 371 -8.84 -11.94 -0.70
N LEU A 372 -7.83 -11.39 -1.36
CA LEU A 372 -6.84 -12.18 -2.08
C LEU A 372 -6.15 -13.17 -1.13
N ALA A 373 -5.74 -12.74 0.06
CA ALA A 373 -5.11 -13.62 1.05
C ALA A 373 -6.05 -14.76 1.50
N GLU A 374 -7.32 -14.46 1.80
CA GLU A 374 -8.32 -15.48 2.11
C GLU A 374 -8.51 -16.48 0.96
N ALA A 375 -8.59 -15.98 -0.28
CA ALA A 375 -8.73 -16.81 -1.47
C ALA A 375 -7.49 -17.69 -1.72
N ALA A 376 -6.28 -17.14 -1.53
CA ALA A 376 -5.04 -17.89 -1.67
C ALA A 376 -4.97 -19.09 -0.72
N LEU A 377 -5.34 -18.91 0.54
CA LEU A 377 -5.36 -20.02 1.52
C LEU A 377 -6.51 -21.01 1.24
N ALA A 378 -7.62 -20.56 0.68
CA ALA A 378 -8.71 -21.45 0.26
C ALA A 378 -8.28 -22.34 -0.92
N GLU A 379 -7.60 -21.77 -1.94
CA GLU A 379 -7.06 -22.53 -3.08
C GLU A 379 -6.05 -23.60 -2.62
N LEU A 380 -5.18 -23.27 -1.67
CA LEU A 380 -4.21 -24.19 -1.09
C LEU A 380 -4.85 -25.32 -0.26
N ARG A 381 -6.16 -25.24 -0.01
CA ARG A 381 -6.93 -26.23 0.77
C ARG A 381 -6.29 -26.59 2.12
N LEU A 382 -5.58 -25.65 2.70
CA LEU A 382 -4.99 -25.81 4.03
C LEU A 382 -6.12 -25.89 5.06
N ARG A 383 -6.27 -27.03 5.70
CA ARG A 383 -7.30 -27.25 6.73
C ARG A 383 -6.97 -26.40 7.95
N THR A 384 -7.83 -25.43 8.24
CA THR A 384 -7.70 -24.54 9.39
C THR A 384 -9.09 -24.25 9.97
N GLU A 385 -9.19 -24.20 11.30
CA GLU A 385 -10.45 -23.93 11.98
C GLU A 385 -10.86 -22.45 12.00
N LYS A 386 -9.94 -21.54 11.65
CA LYS A 386 -10.09 -20.08 11.83
C LYS A 386 -10.13 -19.31 10.51
N ALA A 387 -11.02 -19.68 9.58
CA ALA A 387 -11.20 -18.92 8.35
C ALA A 387 -11.89 -17.55 8.61
N GLY A 388 -11.54 -16.52 7.83
CA GLY A 388 -12.22 -15.21 7.83
C GLY A 388 -11.99 -14.32 9.05
N TRP A 389 -11.01 -14.60 9.89
CA TRP A 389 -10.72 -13.85 11.12
C TRP A 389 -10.18 -12.43 10.85
N THR A 390 -9.49 -12.22 9.72
CA THR A 390 -8.78 -10.99 9.37
C THR A 390 -9.68 -9.76 9.24
N ALA A 391 -10.97 -9.96 8.91
CA ALA A 391 -11.94 -8.88 8.76
C ALA A 391 -12.31 -8.18 10.09
N ARG A 392 -12.03 -8.82 11.23
CA ARG A 392 -12.42 -8.34 12.56
C ARG A 392 -11.23 -8.06 13.48
N ALA A 393 -10.05 -8.56 13.13
CA ALA A 393 -8.85 -8.39 13.93
C ALA A 393 -8.15 -7.08 13.55
N PRO A 394 -7.99 -6.12 14.46
CA PRO A 394 -7.23 -4.91 14.19
C PRO A 394 -5.80 -5.21 13.76
N LEU A 395 -5.27 -4.39 12.87
CA LEU A 395 -3.82 -4.33 12.65
C LEU A 395 -3.14 -3.69 13.87
N PRO A 396 -1.85 -3.99 14.10
CA PRO A 396 -1.09 -3.43 15.21
C PRO A 396 -1.26 -1.92 15.36
N GLY A 397 -1.79 -1.46 16.47
CA GLY A 397 -2.10 -0.05 16.74
C GLY A 397 -3.49 0.42 16.28
N GLY A 398 -4.26 -0.45 15.60
CA GLY A 398 -5.60 -0.13 15.10
C GLY A 398 -6.76 -0.51 16.02
N ASP A 399 -6.50 -0.82 17.27
CA ASP A 399 -7.46 -1.31 18.26
C ASP A 399 -8.32 -0.20 18.88
N PHE A 400 -8.84 0.69 18.05
CA PHE A 400 -9.80 1.75 18.41
C PHE A 400 -10.78 2.00 17.25
N ALA A 401 -11.92 2.63 17.54
CA ALA A 401 -12.94 2.93 16.53
C ALA A 401 -12.48 4.02 15.54
N PRO A 402 -12.87 3.98 14.27
CA PRO A 402 -12.46 4.97 13.26
C PRO A 402 -12.71 6.43 13.66
N GLU A 403 -13.81 6.70 14.34
CA GLU A 403 -14.19 8.01 14.89
C GLU A 403 -13.44 8.39 16.17
N GLY A 404 -12.74 7.44 16.80
CA GLY A 404 -12.04 7.61 18.08
C GLY A 404 -10.69 8.34 17.99
N PHE A 405 -10.20 8.67 16.79
CA PHE A 405 -8.85 9.23 16.62
C PHE A 405 -8.64 10.56 17.38
N ALA A 406 -9.66 11.42 17.46
CA ALA A 406 -9.56 12.69 18.18
C ALA A 406 -9.40 12.49 19.70
N ALA A 407 -10.12 11.54 20.27
CA ALA A 407 -10.00 11.18 21.68
C ALA A 407 -8.63 10.56 21.97
N LEU A 408 -8.18 9.63 21.11
CA LEU A 408 -6.85 9.02 21.20
C LEU A 408 -5.72 10.08 21.17
N LEU A 409 -5.87 11.10 20.31
CA LEU A 409 -4.90 12.20 20.22
C LEU A 409 -4.89 13.04 21.49
N ALA A 410 -6.06 13.36 22.05
CA ALA A 410 -6.16 14.13 23.31
C ALA A 410 -5.54 13.36 24.48
N ASP A 411 -5.77 12.04 24.56
CA ASP A 411 -5.17 11.18 25.59
C ASP A 411 -3.63 11.13 25.45
N PHE A 412 -3.13 10.96 24.22
CA PHE A 412 -1.70 10.94 23.96
C PHE A 412 -1.01 12.28 24.32
N GLN A 413 -1.62 13.40 23.94
CA GLN A 413 -1.09 14.73 24.28
C GLN A 413 -1.10 15.02 25.79
N ARG A 414 -2.10 14.50 26.51
CA ARG A 414 -2.14 14.60 27.98
C ARG A 414 -0.99 13.81 28.61
N ASP A 415 -0.71 12.60 28.11
CA ASP A 415 0.33 11.72 28.64
C ASP A 415 1.75 12.17 28.22
N PHE A 416 1.86 12.85 27.08
CA PHE A 416 3.12 13.37 26.52
C PHE A 416 3.06 14.88 26.23
N PRO A 417 2.88 15.74 27.25
CA PRO A 417 2.73 17.19 27.06
C PRO A 417 3.97 17.90 26.48
N ASN A 418 5.13 17.25 26.54
CA ASN A 418 6.39 17.77 26.00
C ASN A 418 6.53 17.54 24.47
N LEU A 419 5.67 16.71 23.86
CA LEU A 419 5.66 16.50 22.42
C LEU A 419 4.76 17.56 21.74
N SER A 420 5.23 18.06 20.59
CA SER A 420 4.40 19.01 19.82
C SER A 420 3.09 18.34 19.34
N PRO A 421 2.01 19.11 19.15
CA PRO A 421 0.75 18.58 18.63
C PRO A 421 0.91 17.88 17.27
N ASP A 422 1.82 18.37 16.45
CA ASP A 422 2.10 17.83 15.11
C ASP A 422 2.83 16.49 15.19
N LEU A 423 3.86 16.39 16.02
CA LEU A 423 4.55 15.12 16.29
C LEU A 423 3.59 14.09 16.88
N SER A 424 2.79 14.47 17.87
CA SER A 424 1.78 13.59 18.49
C SER A 424 0.80 13.03 17.46
N ARG A 425 0.30 13.88 16.57
CA ARG A 425 -0.58 13.46 15.48
C ARG A 425 0.13 12.52 14.50
N ARG A 426 1.37 12.82 14.09
CA ARG A 426 2.15 11.98 13.17
C ARG A 426 2.42 10.61 13.77
N LEU A 427 2.83 10.56 15.02
CA LEU A 427 3.06 9.28 15.73
C LEU A 427 1.78 8.44 15.79
N LEU A 428 0.65 9.04 16.17
CA LEU A 428 -0.61 8.31 16.22
C LEU A 428 -1.10 7.88 14.84
N ARG A 429 -0.84 8.66 13.78
CA ARG A 429 -1.13 8.23 12.40
C ARG A 429 -0.24 7.09 11.94
N ALA A 430 1.01 7.03 12.40
CA ALA A 430 1.92 5.96 12.03
C ALA A 430 1.73 4.68 12.89
N TYR A 431 1.50 4.82 14.20
CA TYR A 431 1.62 3.73 15.18
C TYR A 431 0.32 3.45 15.94
N GLY A 432 -0.69 4.34 15.89
CA GLY A 432 -1.94 4.20 16.65
C GLY A 432 -1.69 4.05 18.15
N THR A 433 -2.36 3.10 18.80
CA THR A 433 -2.18 2.81 20.24
C THR A 433 -0.77 2.35 20.60
N ARG A 434 0.08 1.96 19.61
CA ARG A 434 1.49 1.60 19.85
C ARG A 434 2.42 2.80 20.00
N ALA A 435 1.95 4.01 19.73
CA ALA A 435 2.75 5.24 19.91
C ALA A 435 3.26 5.39 21.37
N TRP A 436 2.51 4.89 22.35
CA TRP A 436 2.93 4.86 23.77
C TRP A 436 4.15 3.97 24.05
N ARG A 437 4.60 3.14 23.11
CA ARG A 437 5.80 2.30 23.25
C ARG A 437 7.08 2.99 22.80
N ILE A 438 6.96 4.19 22.22
CA ILE A 438 8.10 4.91 21.62
C ILE A 438 8.77 5.82 22.64
N PHE A 439 7.96 6.57 23.39
CA PHE A 439 8.45 7.52 24.39
C PHE A 439 8.04 7.12 25.80
N THR A 440 8.82 7.53 26.79
CA THR A 440 8.47 7.39 28.19
C THR A 440 7.77 8.67 28.67
N PRO A 441 6.57 8.58 29.29
CA PRO A 441 5.87 9.74 29.84
C PRO A 441 6.77 10.55 30.79
N GLY A 442 6.76 11.88 30.62
CA GLY A 442 7.55 12.80 31.43
C GLY A 442 9.04 12.89 31.08
N GLN A 443 9.55 12.06 30.18
CA GLN A 443 10.92 12.14 29.70
C GLN A 443 11.02 13.13 28.52
N ASP A 444 12.11 13.92 28.50
CA ASP A 444 12.45 14.76 27.34
C ASP A 444 12.77 13.85 26.13
N PRO A 445 12.12 14.04 24.98
CA PRO A 445 12.42 13.26 23.77
C PRO A 445 13.84 13.56 23.21
N GLY A 446 14.54 14.57 23.71
CA GLY A 446 15.81 15.06 23.19
C GLY A 446 15.66 15.82 21.87
N PRO A 447 16.75 16.32 21.29
CA PRO A 447 16.71 17.01 20.01
C PRO A 447 16.34 16.07 18.87
N PRO A 448 15.62 16.55 17.85
CA PRO A 448 15.31 15.72 16.68
C PRO A 448 16.56 15.47 15.83
N ILE A 449 16.61 14.28 15.22
CA ILE A 449 17.62 13.92 14.21
C ILE A 449 17.47 14.78 12.97
N GLY A 450 16.21 15.01 12.56
CA GLY A 450 15.82 15.89 11.48
C GLY A 450 14.29 15.95 11.41
N ALA A 451 13.73 17.07 10.96
CA ALA A 451 12.32 17.38 11.09
C ALA A 451 11.83 17.08 12.53
N ASP A 452 10.90 16.16 12.69
CA ASP A 452 10.41 15.72 14.01
C ASP A 452 10.73 14.23 14.32
N LEU A 453 11.77 13.66 13.68
CA LEU A 453 12.27 12.32 13.99
C LEU A 453 13.21 12.36 15.20
N HIS A 454 12.87 11.65 16.27
CA HIS A 454 13.67 11.53 17.48
C HIS A 454 14.38 10.17 17.59
N ALA A 455 15.43 10.10 18.41
CA ALA A 455 16.22 8.87 18.59
C ALA A 455 15.40 7.69 19.09
N ALA A 456 14.44 7.92 19.99
CA ALA A 456 13.55 6.87 20.50
C ALA A 456 12.68 6.25 19.40
N GLU A 457 12.18 7.06 18.47
CA GLU A 457 11.43 6.56 17.33
C GLU A 457 12.33 5.76 16.38
N LEU A 458 13.54 6.25 16.08
CA LEU A 458 14.50 5.51 15.25
C LEU A 458 14.83 4.14 15.85
N GLU A 459 15.06 4.07 17.16
CA GLU A 459 15.30 2.79 17.84
C GLU A 459 14.11 1.85 17.75
N TYR A 460 12.90 2.36 17.96
CA TYR A 460 11.66 1.59 17.77
C TYR A 460 11.55 1.03 16.34
N LEU A 461 11.81 1.84 15.32
CA LEU A 461 11.77 1.41 13.92
C LEU A 461 12.78 0.30 13.61
N ARG A 462 13.98 0.39 14.16
CA ARG A 462 15.02 -0.64 13.99
C ARG A 462 14.66 -1.95 14.70
N ARG A 463 14.21 -1.87 15.94
CA ARG A 463 13.92 -3.04 16.78
C ARG A 463 12.61 -3.72 16.40
N GLU A 464 11.57 -2.95 16.12
CA GLU A 464 10.20 -3.45 15.98
C GLU A 464 9.71 -3.54 14.53
N GLU A 465 10.34 -2.78 13.61
CA GLU A 465 9.85 -2.61 12.25
C GLU A 465 10.91 -2.87 11.17
N TRP A 466 11.98 -3.57 11.49
CA TRP A 466 13.05 -3.99 10.57
C TRP A 466 13.70 -2.86 9.76
N ALA A 467 13.65 -1.62 10.21
CA ALA A 467 14.32 -0.53 9.51
C ALA A 467 15.84 -0.69 9.59
N ALA A 468 16.52 -0.79 8.45
CA ALA A 468 17.96 -1.00 8.35
C ALA A 468 18.69 0.11 7.62
N THR A 469 17.99 0.88 6.78
CA THR A 469 18.58 1.98 5.99
C THR A 469 17.84 3.29 6.22
N PRO A 470 18.47 4.45 5.94
CA PRO A 470 17.77 5.74 5.97
C PRO A 470 16.54 5.79 5.08
N GLU A 471 16.57 5.16 3.90
CA GLU A 471 15.44 5.02 3.01
C GLU A 471 14.25 4.34 3.69
N ASP A 472 14.48 3.29 4.47
CA ASP A 472 13.41 2.60 5.19
C ASP A 472 12.67 3.57 6.09
N VAL A 473 13.43 4.36 6.86
CA VAL A 473 12.89 5.33 7.81
C VAL A 473 12.16 6.47 7.08
N LEU A 474 12.82 7.09 6.11
CA LEU A 474 12.37 8.33 5.50
C LEU A 474 11.21 8.15 4.51
N TRP A 475 11.10 6.97 3.86
CA TRP A 475 10.16 6.79 2.76
C TRP A 475 9.17 5.65 2.96
N ARG A 476 9.50 4.63 3.78
CA ARG A 476 8.62 3.47 4.01
C ARG A 476 8.00 3.43 5.40
N ARG A 477 8.74 3.85 6.47
CA ARG A 477 8.16 3.96 7.83
C ARG A 477 7.49 5.30 8.07
N SER A 478 7.98 6.35 7.38
CA SER A 478 7.43 7.70 7.40
C SER A 478 7.45 8.30 5.98
N LYS A 479 7.17 9.59 5.87
CA LYS A 479 7.43 10.41 4.67
C LYS A 479 8.28 11.63 5.02
N LEU A 480 9.07 11.50 6.09
CA LEU A 480 9.93 12.58 6.59
C LEU A 480 11.02 12.99 5.58
N GLY A 481 11.34 12.13 4.61
CA GLY A 481 12.22 12.48 3.49
C GLY A 481 11.81 13.76 2.76
N LEU A 482 10.52 14.10 2.75
CA LEU A 482 10.01 15.38 2.20
C LEU A 482 10.49 16.62 2.97
N ARG A 483 10.93 16.46 4.21
CA ARG A 483 11.31 17.56 5.13
C ARG A 483 12.75 17.48 5.62
N PHE A 484 13.48 16.41 5.26
CA PHE A 484 14.85 16.23 5.65
C PHE A 484 15.80 16.98 4.70
N ASP A 485 16.59 17.89 5.24
CA ASP A 485 17.70 18.47 4.51
C ASP A 485 18.91 17.51 4.42
N ALA A 486 19.90 17.86 3.63
CA ALA A 486 21.10 17.04 3.45
C ALA A 486 21.86 16.78 4.75
N ALA A 487 21.90 17.74 5.67
CA ALA A 487 22.56 17.60 6.95
C ALA A 487 21.83 16.60 7.87
N ALA A 488 20.51 16.63 7.91
CA ALA A 488 19.69 15.67 8.64
C ALA A 488 19.79 14.26 8.05
N GLN A 489 19.79 14.13 6.71
CA GLN A 489 20.03 12.84 6.04
C GLN A 489 21.40 12.25 6.40
N ALA A 490 22.45 13.07 6.39
CA ALA A 490 23.79 12.63 6.79
C ALA A 490 23.87 12.24 8.28
N ARG A 491 23.13 12.94 9.17
CA ARG A 491 23.04 12.53 10.59
C ARG A 491 22.36 11.18 10.74
N LEU A 492 21.23 10.99 10.07
CA LEU A 492 20.50 9.72 10.10
C LEU A 492 21.36 8.57 9.58
N ALA A 493 22.07 8.76 8.46
CA ALA A 493 22.95 7.75 7.88
C ALA A 493 24.03 7.32 8.90
N ARG A 494 24.70 8.27 9.55
CA ARG A 494 25.69 7.96 10.60
C ARG A 494 25.09 7.17 11.78
N LEU A 495 23.89 7.51 12.21
CA LEU A 495 23.21 6.80 13.31
C LEU A 495 22.77 5.37 12.91
N MET A 496 22.62 5.11 11.62
CA MET A 496 22.24 3.79 11.10
C MET A 496 23.45 2.93 10.68
N GLY A 497 24.68 3.43 10.85
CA GLY A 497 25.90 2.67 10.58
C GLY A 497 26.43 2.84 9.16
N GLY A 498 26.10 3.98 8.53
CA GLY A 498 26.66 4.46 7.25
C GLY A 498 27.91 5.30 7.44
#